data_e4ca8a0b861dea24b0ee5caba198caf2
#
_entry.id   e4ca8a0b861dea24b0ee5caba198caf2
#
_cell.length_a   1.000
_cell.length_b   1.000
_cell.length_c   1.000
_cell.angle_alpha   90.00
_cell.angle_beta   90.00
_cell.angle_gamma   90.00
#
_symmetry.space_group_name_H-M   'P 1'
#
loop_
_entity.id
_entity.type
_entity.pdbx_description
1 polymer ?
#
loop_
_entity_poly.entity_id
_entity_poly.type
_entity_poly.pdbx_seq_one_letter_code
_entity_poly.pdbx_strand_id
1 'polypeptide(L)'
;MKKLSLGLLSLVAAISLVGCGNSDEEKTTLKVGATAVPHAEILEQAKPLLEEKGIELEVVTFQDYVLPNTTLDEGELDANYFQHIPYLESFNEEHGTNIVNAGGIHIEPIGIYSKNYKSLDELPEGATIIMSNSVADHGRMLSLLQTEGLITLDSNVDASVATVEDIIENPKNLTFKTDIDPGMLVTVYEQNEGDAVLINTNYALDGGLNPMTDSIAMEGSESPYVNIIAVNSGDENRDDIKTLVEVLRSKEIQDFIVETYAGAVVPVSE
;
A
#
# COMPACT_ATOMS: atom_id res chain seq x y z
N MET A 1 -78.58 -52.17 -18.96
CA MET A 1 -77.31 -52.47 -18.27
C MET A 1 -76.75 -51.11 -17.77
N LYS A 2 -76.98 -50.90 -16.50
CA LYS A 2 -76.68 -49.58 -15.81
C LYS A 2 -75.29 -49.68 -15.23
N LYS A 3 -74.46 -48.67 -15.52
CA LYS A 3 -73.18 -48.45 -14.82
C LYS A 3 -73.30 -47.23 -13.93
N LEU A 4 -73.17 -47.50 -12.64
CA LEU A 4 -73.12 -46.47 -11.58
C LEU A 4 -71.73 -45.89 -11.52
N SER A 5 -71.66 -44.58 -11.59
CA SER A 5 -70.40 -43.81 -11.39
C SER A 5 -70.35 -43.28 -9.96
N LEU A 6 -69.41 -43.72 -9.18
CA LEU A 6 -69.18 -43.31 -7.84
C LEU A 6 -68.19 -42.11 -7.88
N GLY A 7 -68.62 -40.91 -7.46
CA GLY A 7 -67.78 -39.73 -7.36
C GLY A 7 -66.98 -39.77 -6.04
N LEU A 8 -65.67 -39.63 -6.19
CA LEU A 8 -64.74 -39.49 -5.09
C LEU A 8 -64.40 -38.02 -4.87
N LEU A 9 -64.84 -37.49 -3.76
CA LEU A 9 -64.58 -36.11 -3.35
C LEU A 9 -63.20 -36.07 -2.69
N SER A 10 -62.18 -35.51 -3.38
CA SER A 10 -60.84 -35.36 -2.85
C SER A 10 -60.72 -34.00 -2.16
N LEU A 11 -60.60 -34.03 -0.84
CA LEU A 11 -60.33 -32.88 0.01
C LEU A 11 -58.83 -32.54 -0.08
N VAL A 12 -58.46 -31.46 -0.79
CA VAL A 12 -57.08 -30.98 -0.84
C VAL A 12 -56.85 -30.07 0.37
N ALA A 13 -56.10 -30.60 1.35
CA ALA A 13 -55.60 -29.80 2.48
C ALA A 13 -54.39 -28.96 1.97
N ALA A 14 -54.58 -27.66 1.86
CA ALA A 14 -53.47 -26.72 1.61
C ALA A 14 -52.62 -26.60 2.90
N ILE A 15 -51.48 -27.27 2.91
CA ILE A 15 -50.45 -27.07 3.92
C ILE A 15 -49.68 -25.80 3.50
N SER A 16 -49.95 -24.70 4.18
CA SER A 16 -49.16 -23.49 4.08
C SER A 16 -47.82 -23.77 4.78
N LEU A 17 -46.76 -24.08 4.00
CA LEU A 17 -45.41 -23.99 4.49
C LEU A 17 -45.07 -22.49 4.68
N VAL A 18 -45.12 -22.06 5.93
CA VAL A 18 -44.43 -20.84 6.35
C VAL A 18 -42.96 -21.19 6.33
N GLY A 19 -42.32 -20.96 5.20
CA GLY A 19 -40.87 -20.93 5.10
C GLY A 19 -40.40 -19.74 5.92
N CYS A 20 -39.81 -19.99 7.08
CA CYS A 20 -38.88 -19.05 7.67
C CYS A 20 -37.72 -18.88 6.67
N GLY A 21 -37.79 -17.89 5.84
CA GLY A 21 -36.66 -17.45 5.05
C GLY A 21 -35.62 -16.90 6.02
N ASN A 22 -34.62 -17.71 6.35
CA ASN A 22 -33.32 -17.18 6.71
C ASN A 22 -32.86 -16.51 5.43
N SER A 23 -32.92 -15.21 5.36
CA SER A 23 -32.16 -14.47 4.37
C SER A 23 -30.70 -14.60 4.83
N ASP A 24 -30.00 -15.65 4.35
CA ASP A 24 -28.56 -15.55 4.19
C ASP A 24 -28.37 -14.35 3.25
N GLU A 25 -28.07 -13.20 3.80
CA GLU A 25 -27.56 -12.06 3.03
C GLU A 25 -26.29 -12.61 2.36
N GLU A 26 -26.33 -12.67 1.04
CA GLU A 26 -25.22 -13.15 0.24
C GLU A 26 -24.07 -12.17 0.50
N LYS A 27 -23.08 -12.59 1.31
CA LYS A 27 -21.91 -11.76 1.61
C LYS A 27 -21.16 -11.50 0.31
N THR A 28 -20.82 -10.25 0.08
CA THR A 28 -19.95 -9.88 -1.04
C THR A 28 -18.50 -10.19 -0.65
N THR A 29 -17.81 -11.06 -1.39
CA THR A 29 -16.39 -11.30 -1.19
C THR A 29 -15.60 -10.20 -1.91
N LEU A 30 -14.68 -9.55 -1.21
CA LEU A 30 -13.77 -8.54 -1.74
C LEU A 30 -12.33 -9.04 -1.59
N LYS A 31 -11.64 -9.24 -2.71
CA LYS A 31 -10.28 -9.76 -2.74
C LYS A 31 -9.28 -8.65 -2.95
N VAL A 32 -8.43 -8.39 -1.95
CA VAL A 32 -7.50 -7.26 -1.93
C VAL A 32 -6.05 -7.75 -1.83
N GLY A 33 -5.22 -7.34 -2.80
CA GLY A 33 -3.78 -7.57 -2.79
C GLY A 33 -3.05 -6.55 -1.92
N ALA A 34 -2.08 -6.97 -1.11
CA ALA A 34 -1.32 -6.07 -0.24
C ALA A 34 0.10 -6.57 0.00
N THR A 35 1.03 -5.67 0.36
CA THR A 35 2.30 -6.08 0.99
C THR A 35 2.07 -6.43 2.46
N ALA A 36 3.00 -7.22 3.04
CA ALA A 36 2.78 -7.82 4.37
C ALA A 36 2.55 -6.76 5.46
N VAL A 37 3.50 -5.84 5.63
CA VAL A 37 3.47 -4.78 6.65
C VAL A 37 3.63 -3.43 5.96
N PRO A 38 2.86 -2.40 6.31
CA PRO A 38 1.74 -2.38 7.26
C PRO A 38 0.40 -2.79 6.61
N HIS A 39 0.33 -2.93 5.29
CA HIS A 39 -0.88 -2.95 4.50
C HIS A 39 -1.79 -4.15 4.81
N ALA A 40 -1.25 -5.39 4.77
CA ALA A 40 -2.05 -6.57 5.10
C ALA A 40 -2.46 -6.57 6.58
N GLU A 41 -1.61 -6.09 7.49
CA GLU A 41 -1.97 -5.98 8.91
C GLU A 41 -3.15 -5.02 9.14
N ILE A 42 -3.15 -3.88 8.44
CA ILE A 42 -4.26 -2.90 8.49
C ILE A 42 -5.54 -3.52 7.92
N LEU A 43 -5.45 -4.23 6.79
CA LEU A 43 -6.59 -4.94 6.19
C LEU A 43 -7.13 -6.04 7.13
N GLU A 44 -6.27 -6.81 7.79
CA GLU A 44 -6.69 -7.82 8.75
C GLU A 44 -7.45 -7.21 9.94
N GLN A 45 -7.00 -6.04 10.41
CA GLN A 45 -7.72 -5.28 11.44
C GLN A 45 -9.08 -4.76 10.96
N ALA A 46 -9.22 -4.47 9.67
CA ALA A 46 -10.47 -4.00 9.07
C ALA A 46 -11.51 -5.11 8.81
N LYS A 47 -11.09 -6.39 8.74
CA LYS A 47 -11.98 -7.53 8.46
C LYS A 47 -13.25 -7.56 9.29
N PRO A 48 -13.22 -7.50 10.62
CA PRO A 48 -14.44 -7.56 11.42
C PRO A 48 -15.39 -6.40 11.13
N LEU A 49 -14.88 -5.20 10.86
CA LEU A 49 -15.69 -4.03 10.54
C LEU A 49 -16.35 -4.14 9.16
N LEU A 50 -15.67 -4.76 8.21
CA LEU A 50 -16.22 -5.05 6.87
C LEU A 50 -17.25 -6.19 6.94
N GLU A 51 -17.02 -7.19 7.77
CA GLU A 51 -17.97 -8.28 7.97
C GLU A 51 -19.31 -7.80 8.56
N GLU A 52 -19.29 -6.85 9.49
CA GLU A 52 -20.49 -6.16 10.00
C GLU A 52 -21.28 -5.43 8.89
N LYS A 53 -20.62 -5.07 7.80
CA LYS A 53 -21.20 -4.42 6.62
C LYS A 53 -21.56 -5.39 5.48
N GLY A 54 -21.46 -6.72 5.73
CA GLY A 54 -21.78 -7.75 4.76
C GLY A 54 -20.68 -8.03 3.74
N ILE A 55 -19.44 -7.54 3.97
CA ILE A 55 -18.29 -7.75 3.10
C ILE A 55 -17.34 -8.76 3.75
N GLU A 56 -17.07 -9.87 3.05
CA GLU A 56 -16.03 -10.83 3.41
C GLU A 56 -14.72 -10.43 2.72
N LEU A 57 -13.73 -9.99 3.49
CA LEU A 57 -12.43 -9.55 2.96
C LEU A 57 -11.46 -10.73 2.86
N GLU A 58 -10.98 -11.02 1.63
CA GLU A 58 -9.87 -11.92 1.35
C GLU A 58 -8.60 -11.09 1.08
N VAL A 59 -7.56 -11.26 1.90
CA VAL A 59 -6.28 -10.56 1.75
C VAL A 59 -5.27 -11.50 1.09
N VAL A 60 -4.70 -11.04 -0.04
CA VAL A 60 -3.63 -11.75 -0.77
C VAL A 60 -2.32 -10.98 -0.58
N THR A 61 -1.35 -11.62 0.07
CA THR A 61 -0.07 -10.95 0.39
C THR A 61 0.97 -11.17 -0.71
N PHE A 62 1.64 -10.08 -1.09
CA PHE A 62 2.73 -10.03 -2.06
C PHE A 62 4.04 -9.54 -1.40
N GLN A 63 5.17 -9.91 -2.00
CA GLN A 63 6.50 -9.55 -1.50
C GLN A 63 7.24 -8.53 -2.39
N ASP A 64 6.59 -8.08 -3.47
CA ASP A 64 7.13 -7.13 -4.44
C ASP A 64 6.07 -6.09 -4.84
N TYR A 65 6.47 -5.09 -5.63
CA TYR A 65 5.57 -4.01 -6.06
C TYR A 65 4.96 -4.21 -7.46
N VAL A 66 5.38 -5.21 -8.22
CA VAL A 66 4.91 -5.46 -9.60
C VAL A 66 3.67 -6.34 -9.60
N LEU A 67 3.73 -7.47 -8.89
CA LEU A 67 2.68 -8.47 -8.91
C LEU A 67 1.31 -7.97 -8.42
N PRO A 68 1.20 -7.10 -7.39
CA PRO A 68 -0.12 -6.62 -6.96
C PRO A 68 -0.86 -5.87 -8.07
N ASN A 69 -0.17 -5.05 -8.88
CA ASN A 69 -0.78 -4.34 -9.99
C ASN A 69 -1.06 -5.26 -11.19
N THR A 70 -0.14 -6.16 -11.51
CA THR A 70 -0.35 -7.13 -12.60
C THR A 70 -1.55 -8.03 -12.32
N THR A 71 -1.65 -8.56 -11.09
CA THR A 71 -2.77 -9.42 -10.66
C THR A 71 -4.11 -8.67 -10.63
N LEU A 72 -4.08 -7.37 -10.29
CA LEU A 72 -5.26 -6.50 -10.34
C LEU A 72 -5.69 -6.23 -11.78
N ASP A 73 -4.76 -5.89 -12.68
CA ASP A 73 -5.04 -5.63 -14.09
C ASP A 73 -5.61 -6.86 -14.80
N GLU A 74 -5.13 -8.07 -14.42
CA GLU A 74 -5.65 -9.36 -14.90
C GLU A 74 -7.05 -9.71 -14.36
N GLY A 75 -7.59 -8.92 -13.42
CA GLY A 75 -8.91 -9.11 -12.82
C GLY A 75 -8.97 -10.25 -11.79
N GLU A 76 -7.84 -10.67 -11.26
CA GLU A 76 -7.75 -11.69 -10.19
C GLU A 76 -7.88 -11.09 -8.79
N LEU A 77 -7.82 -9.76 -8.67
CA LEU A 77 -8.09 -8.98 -7.46
C LEU A 77 -9.18 -7.94 -7.75
N ASP A 78 -9.93 -7.55 -6.73
CA ASP A 78 -10.87 -6.43 -6.78
C ASP A 78 -10.18 -5.09 -6.52
N ALA A 79 -9.14 -5.09 -5.69
CA ALA A 79 -8.35 -3.92 -5.34
C ALA A 79 -6.95 -4.33 -4.91
N ASN A 80 -6.03 -3.34 -4.83
CA ASN A 80 -4.80 -3.52 -4.08
C ASN A 80 -4.51 -2.35 -3.13
N TYR A 81 -3.67 -2.60 -2.15
CA TYR A 81 -3.26 -1.67 -1.12
C TYR A 81 -1.78 -1.88 -0.79
N PHE A 82 -0.88 -1.11 -1.41
CA PHE A 82 0.57 -1.23 -1.23
C PHE A 82 1.35 -0.03 -1.79
N GLN A 83 0.71 0.85 -2.57
CA GLN A 83 1.37 1.82 -3.43
C GLN A 83 0.85 3.23 -3.21
N HIS A 84 1.67 4.21 -3.55
CA HIS A 84 1.32 5.61 -3.63
C HIS A 84 1.02 6.07 -5.07
N ILE A 85 0.41 7.25 -5.22
CA ILE A 85 -0.03 7.77 -6.52
C ILE A 85 1.11 7.85 -7.56
N PRO A 86 2.30 8.41 -7.26
CA PRO A 86 3.38 8.47 -8.25
C PRO A 86 3.83 7.10 -8.77
N TYR A 87 3.84 6.07 -7.90
CA TYR A 87 4.15 4.70 -8.32
C TYR A 87 3.06 4.15 -9.26
N LEU A 88 1.77 4.34 -8.92
CA LEU A 88 0.66 3.93 -9.76
C LEU A 88 0.74 4.56 -11.16
N GLU A 89 1.01 5.86 -11.23
CA GLU A 89 1.13 6.58 -12.50
C GLU A 89 2.29 6.05 -13.35
N SER A 90 3.47 5.85 -12.74
CA SER A 90 4.63 5.28 -13.38
C SER A 90 4.37 3.85 -13.87
N PHE A 91 3.73 3.01 -13.06
CA PHE A 91 3.36 1.65 -13.42
C PHE A 91 2.41 1.61 -14.63
N ASN A 92 1.36 2.44 -14.61
CA ASN A 92 0.42 2.53 -15.73
C ASN A 92 1.11 2.95 -17.03
N GLU A 93 2.04 3.91 -16.98
CA GLU A 93 2.78 4.36 -18.16
C GLU A 93 3.70 3.25 -18.70
N GLU A 94 4.42 2.55 -17.83
CA GLU A 94 5.38 1.53 -18.20
C GLU A 94 4.71 0.25 -18.75
N HIS A 95 3.60 -0.17 -18.12
CA HIS A 95 2.93 -1.43 -18.43
C HIS A 95 1.69 -1.28 -19.32
N GLY A 96 1.24 -0.04 -19.57
CA GLY A 96 0.04 0.23 -20.38
C GLY A 96 -1.26 -0.17 -19.70
N THR A 97 -1.26 -0.23 -18.37
CA THR A 97 -2.43 -0.56 -17.54
C THR A 97 -3.32 0.67 -17.29
N ASN A 98 -4.52 0.46 -16.76
CA ASN A 98 -5.47 1.54 -16.46
C ASN A 98 -6.04 1.38 -15.04
N ILE A 99 -5.14 1.28 -14.08
CA ILE A 99 -5.45 1.18 -12.65
C ILE A 99 -5.66 2.61 -12.12
N VAL A 100 -6.63 2.80 -11.22
CA VAL A 100 -7.00 4.12 -10.71
C VAL A 100 -7.05 4.14 -9.19
N ASN A 101 -6.85 5.32 -8.61
CA ASN A 101 -6.95 5.57 -7.19
C ASN A 101 -8.43 5.61 -6.75
N ALA A 102 -8.83 4.78 -5.79
CA ALA A 102 -10.14 4.79 -5.15
C ALA A 102 -10.17 5.54 -3.81
N GLY A 103 -9.00 5.77 -3.17
CA GLY A 103 -8.90 6.55 -1.94
C GLY A 103 -7.56 6.41 -1.23
N GLY A 104 -7.04 7.52 -0.68
CA GLY A 104 -5.82 7.54 0.13
C GLY A 104 -6.07 7.09 1.57
N ILE A 105 -5.13 6.41 2.19
CA ILE A 105 -5.30 5.81 3.52
C ILE A 105 -4.23 6.31 4.49
N HIS A 106 -2.94 6.25 4.13
CA HIS A 106 -1.84 6.65 5.01
C HIS A 106 -0.61 7.09 4.22
N ILE A 107 0.35 7.66 4.92
CA ILE A 107 1.68 8.00 4.41
C ILE A 107 2.70 7.12 5.13
N GLU A 108 3.72 6.71 4.39
CA GLU A 108 4.91 6.01 4.91
C GLU A 108 6.15 6.86 4.65
N PRO A 109 6.60 7.68 5.61
CA PRO A 109 7.84 8.43 5.48
C PRO A 109 9.04 7.52 5.23
N ILE A 110 9.79 7.75 4.15
CA ILE A 110 10.98 6.95 3.84
C ILE A 110 12.11 7.28 4.81
N GLY A 111 12.91 6.28 5.17
CA GLY A 111 14.03 6.43 6.10
C GLY A 111 15.39 6.26 5.43
N ILE A 112 16.41 6.92 6.00
CA ILE A 112 17.83 6.71 5.71
C ILE A 112 18.44 5.91 6.84
N TYR A 113 19.11 4.82 6.53
CA TYR A 113 19.69 3.88 7.50
C TYR A 113 21.18 3.74 7.27
N SER A 114 21.94 3.63 8.36
CA SER A 114 23.37 3.33 8.33
C SER A 114 23.77 2.46 9.52
N LYS A 115 24.63 1.47 9.29
CA LYS A 115 25.23 0.68 10.38
C LYS A 115 26.46 1.33 10.99
N ASN A 116 27.12 2.19 10.23
CA ASN A 116 28.42 2.75 10.59
C ASN A 116 28.32 4.16 11.17
N TYR A 117 27.26 4.91 10.80
CA TYR A 117 27.10 6.31 11.15
C TYR A 117 25.77 6.53 11.88
N LYS A 118 25.77 7.46 12.83
CA LYS A 118 24.59 7.77 13.67
C LYS A 118 23.87 9.05 13.23
N SER A 119 24.47 9.78 12.31
CA SER A 119 23.88 10.97 11.71
C SER A 119 24.45 11.18 10.30
N LEU A 120 23.75 11.95 9.48
CA LEU A 120 24.19 12.29 8.13
C LEU A 120 25.46 13.15 8.12
N ASP A 121 25.72 13.91 9.17
CA ASP A 121 26.92 14.72 9.32
C ASP A 121 28.19 13.85 9.41
N GLU A 122 28.08 12.63 9.97
CA GLU A 122 29.20 11.70 10.12
C GLU A 122 29.58 10.99 8.80
N LEU A 123 28.74 11.08 7.75
CA LEU A 123 29.06 10.49 6.45
C LEU A 123 30.35 11.08 5.87
N PRO A 124 31.32 10.24 5.45
CA PRO A 124 32.57 10.71 4.91
C PRO A 124 32.41 11.35 3.52
N GLU A 125 33.46 12.07 3.09
CA GLU A 125 33.58 12.45 1.69
C GLU A 125 33.64 11.20 0.80
N GLY A 126 32.86 11.21 -0.32
CA GLY A 126 32.76 10.08 -1.23
C GLY A 126 31.86 8.95 -0.72
N ALA A 127 31.09 9.14 0.35
CA ALA A 127 30.17 8.14 0.87
C ALA A 127 29.24 7.60 -0.21
N THR A 128 28.96 6.30 -0.16
CA THR A 128 28.04 5.62 -1.06
C THR A 128 26.64 5.58 -0.49
N ILE A 129 25.71 6.23 -1.18
CA ILE A 129 24.28 6.22 -0.89
C ILE A 129 23.60 5.19 -1.78
N ILE A 130 22.89 4.24 -1.19
CA ILE A 130 22.15 3.21 -1.93
C ILE A 130 20.66 3.57 -1.91
N MET A 131 20.05 3.56 -3.10
CA MET A 131 18.63 3.82 -3.35
C MET A 131 18.02 2.66 -4.14
N SER A 132 16.70 2.56 -4.14
CA SER A 132 16.01 1.57 -4.97
C SER A 132 16.11 1.89 -6.47
N ASN A 133 15.80 0.87 -7.29
CA ASN A 133 15.61 1.06 -8.73
C ASN A 133 14.19 1.56 -9.09
N SER A 134 13.33 1.80 -8.10
CA SER A 134 12.01 2.42 -8.29
C SER A 134 12.18 3.90 -8.64
N VAL A 135 12.07 4.24 -9.91
CA VAL A 135 12.22 5.63 -10.39
C VAL A 135 11.18 6.55 -9.76
N ALA A 136 9.98 6.03 -9.50
CA ALA A 136 8.90 6.77 -8.83
C ALA A 136 9.26 7.26 -7.41
N ASP A 137 10.26 6.63 -6.76
CA ASP A 137 10.73 7.01 -5.44
C ASP A 137 11.98 7.92 -5.49
N HIS A 138 12.67 8.05 -6.63
CA HIS A 138 13.92 8.81 -6.70
C HIS A 138 13.72 10.26 -6.29
N GLY A 139 12.66 10.92 -6.78
CA GLY A 139 12.38 12.32 -6.47
C GLY A 139 12.23 12.56 -4.96
N ARG A 140 11.48 11.71 -4.23
CA ARG A 140 11.34 11.84 -2.78
C ARG A 140 12.63 11.54 -2.01
N MET A 141 13.39 10.54 -2.44
CA MET A 141 14.67 10.17 -1.84
C MET A 141 15.69 11.30 -1.96
N LEU A 142 15.80 11.89 -3.15
CA LEU A 142 16.69 13.03 -3.40
C LEU A 142 16.22 14.29 -2.68
N SER A 143 14.91 14.52 -2.60
CA SER A 143 14.32 15.63 -1.83
C SER A 143 14.63 15.51 -0.34
N LEU A 144 14.61 14.31 0.21
CA LEU A 144 15.05 14.08 1.60
C LEU A 144 16.53 14.43 1.77
N LEU A 145 17.42 13.97 0.89
CA LEU A 145 18.85 14.29 0.95
C LEU A 145 19.12 15.81 0.78
N GLN A 146 18.32 16.50 -0.04
CA GLN A 146 18.38 17.96 -0.19
C GLN A 146 17.90 18.66 1.08
N THR A 147 16.80 18.22 1.69
CA THR A 147 16.27 18.78 2.94
C THR A 147 17.28 18.66 4.07
N GLU A 148 18.03 17.58 4.11
CA GLU A 148 19.11 17.31 5.05
C GLU A 148 20.43 18.05 4.67
N GLY A 149 20.45 18.80 3.57
CA GLY A 149 21.59 19.62 3.16
C GLY A 149 22.77 18.85 2.57
N LEU A 150 22.56 17.61 2.15
CA LEU A 150 23.61 16.77 1.55
C LEU A 150 23.83 17.03 0.07
N ILE A 151 22.79 17.46 -0.65
CA ILE A 151 22.82 17.79 -2.08
C ILE A 151 21.95 19.01 -2.37
N THR A 152 22.09 19.58 -3.58
CA THR A 152 21.16 20.55 -4.14
C THR A 152 20.69 20.05 -5.49
N LEU A 153 19.38 20.01 -5.72
CA LEU A 153 18.77 19.67 -7.01
C LEU A 153 18.60 20.92 -7.89
N ASP A 154 18.59 20.73 -9.20
CA ASP A 154 18.28 21.81 -10.14
C ASP A 154 16.83 22.28 -9.91
N SER A 155 16.67 23.56 -9.57
CA SER A 155 15.37 24.19 -9.32
C SER A 155 14.46 24.29 -10.55
N ASN A 156 14.96 23.98 -11.75
CA ASN A 156 14.17 23.92 -12.97
C ASN A 156 13.52 22.55 -13.19
N VAL A 157 13.89 21.55 -12.40
CA VAL A 157 13.31 20.18 -12.44
C VAL A 157 12.28 20.08 -11.34
N ASP A 158 11.14 19.45 -11.65
CA ASP A 158 10.17 19.09 -10.62
C ASP A 158 10.80 18.04 -9.69
N ALA A 159 10.86 18.36 -8.40
CA ALA A 159 11.50 17.50 -7.41
C ALA A 159 10.88 16.10 -7.34
N SER A 160 9.60 15.93 -7.72
CA SER A 160 8.91 14.62 -7.71
C SER A 160 9.42 13.64 -8.77
N VAL A 161 10.05 14.15 -9.83
CA VAL A 161 10.61 13.35 -10.94
C VAL A 161 12.13 13.48 -11.07
N ALA A 162 12.78 14.15 -10.10
CA ALA A 162 14.22 14.35 -10.11
C ALA A 162 14.99 13.03 -10.05
N THR A 163 16.11 13.00 -10.75
CA THR A 163 17.06 11.88 -10.78
C THR A 163 18.43 12.32 -10.25
N VAL A 164 19.34 11.40 -10.06
CA VAL A 164 20.72 11.73 -9.63
C VAL A 164 21.46 12.64 -10.61
N GLU A 165 21.03 12.69 -11.87
CA GLU A 165 21.61 13.55 -12.91
C GLU A 165 21.21 15.03 -12.70
N ASP A 166 20.16 15.29 -11.92
CA ASP A 166 19.65 16.62 -11.60
C ASP A 166 20.34 17.26 -10.38
N ILE A 167 21.32 16.56 -9.79
CA ILE A 167 22.10 17.09 -8.65
C ILE A 167 23.12 18.10 -9.18
N ILE A 168 22.95 19.37 -8.79
CA ILE A 168 23.86 20.47 -9.18
C ILE A 168 24.94 20.78 -8.14
N GLU A 169 24.70 20.44 -6.85
CA GLU A 169 25.70 20.54 -5.80
C GLU A 169 25.74 19.27 -4.98
N ASN A 170 26.95 18.77 -4.72
CA ASN A 170 27.22 17.56 -3.95
C ASN A 170 28.50 17.76 -3.12
N PRO A 171 28.41 18.54 -2.02
CA PRO A 171 29.57 19.01 -1.26
C PRO A 171 30.43 17.90 -0.69
N LYS A 172 29.83 16.73 -0.38
CA LYS A 172 30.56 15.57 0.15
C LYS A 172 31.01 14.60 -0.95
N ASN A 173 30.83 14.93 -2.23
CA ASN A 173 31.12 14.03 -3.35
C ASN A 173 30.47 12.64 -3.20
N LEU A 174 29.23 12.58 -2.70
CA LEU A 174 28.47 11.36 -2.51
C LEU A 174 28.38 10.60 -3.83
N THR A 175 28.45 9.29 -3.77
CA THR A 175 28.21 8.38 -4.90
C THR A 175 26.87 7.71 -4.73
N PHE A 176 26.13 7.50 -5.82
CA PHE A 176 24.79 6.93 -5.78
C PHE A 176 24.76 5.58 -6.49
N LYS A 177 24.15 4.59 -5.85
CA LYS A 177 23.83 3.29 -6.40
C LYS A 177 22.31 3.14 -6.40
N THR A 178 21.72 3.04 -7.59
CA THR A 178 20.25 3.13 -7.80
C THR A 178 19.70 1.93 -8.54
N ASP A 179 20.38 0.78 -8.48
CA ASP A 179 20.08 -0.43 -9.23
C ASP A 179 19.58 -1.59 -8.35
N ILE A 180 19.22 -1.31 -7.11
CA ILE A 180 18.79 -2.32 -6.13
C ILE A 180 17.27 -2.41 -6.10
N ASP A 181 16.73 -3.62 -6.16
CA ASP A 181 15.30 -3.86 -5.94
C ASP A 181 14.88 -3.39 -4.54
N PRO A 182 13.73 -2.68 -4.38
CA PRO A 182 13.29 -2.16 -3.08
C PRO A 182 13.22 -3.22 -1.99
N GLY A 183 12.76 -4.45 -2.31
CA GLY A 183 12.68 -5.57 -1.38
C GLY A 183 14.04 -6.11 -0.92
N MET A 184 15.13 -5.72 -1.59
CA MET A 184 16.49 -6.15 -1.23
C MET A 184 17.23 -5.13 -0.35
N LEU A 185 16.71 -3.91 -0.19
CA LEU A 185 17.41 -2.83 0.51
C LEU A 185 17.71 -3.14 1.98
N VAL A 186 16.79 -3.84 2.69
CA VAL A 186 17.07 -4.29 4.06
C VAL A 186 18.24 -5.28 4.11
N THR A 187 18.29 -6.23 3.17
CA THR A 187 19.41 -7.17 3.08
C THR A 187 20.74 -6.47 2.78
N VAL A 188 20.74 -5.48 1.89
CA VAL A 188 21.91 -4.63 1.59
C VAL A 188 22.38 -3.88 2.83
N TYR A 189 21.45 -3.28 3.58
CA TYR A 189 21.74 -2.65 4.86
C TYR A 189 22.31 -3.65 5.89
N GLU A 190 21.70 -4.84 6.00
CA GLU A 190 22.18 -5.87 6.96
C GLU A 190 23.58 -6.37 6.62
N GLN A 191 23.93 -6.46 5.35
CA GLN A 191 25.27 -6.83 4.86
C GLN A 191 26.27 -5.69 4.97
N ASN A 192 25.82 -4.51 5.48
CA ASN A 192 26.65 -3.31 5.60
C ASN A 192 27.27 -2.86 4.27
N GLU A 193 26.48 -2.95 3.19
CA GLU A 193 26.86 -2.42 1.88
C GLU A 193 26.54 -0.92 1.82
N GLY A 194 27.46 -0.14 1.23
CA GLY A 194 27.37 1.32 1.21
C GLY A 194 27.53 1.98 2.57
N ASP A 195 27.41 3.28 2.62
CA ASP A 195 27.54 4.09 3.84
C ASP A 195 26.15 4.46 4.40
N ALA A 196 25.16 4.63 3.53
CA ALA A 196 23.76 4.81 3.89
C ALA A 196 22.84 4.19 2.85
N VAL A 197 21.67 3.71 3.29
CA VAL A 197 20.66 3.05 2.45
C VAL A 197 19.32 3.74 2.71
N LEU A 198 18.63 4.18 1.64
CA LEU A 198 17.26 4.68 1.73
C LEU A 198 16.30 3.51 1.54
N ILE A 199 15.49 3.24 2.57
CA ILE A 199 14.61 2.07 2.60
C ILE A 199 13.16 2.52 2.75
N ASN A 200 12.28 2.01 1.89
CA ASN A 200 10.84 2.20 2.00
C ASN A 200 10.34 1.61 3.32
N THR A 201 9.46 2.33 4.01
CA THR A 201 9.04 2.01 5.38
C THR A 201 8.39 0.64 5.50
N ASN A 202 7.57 0.22 4.54
CA ASN A 202 6.98 -1.12 4.55
C ASN A 202 8.06 -2.23 4.57
N TYR A 203 9.10 -2.12 3.76
CA TYR A 203 10.21 -3.08 3.77
C TYR A 203 11.08 -2.98 5.03
N ALA A 204 11.28 -1.77 5.55
CA ALA A 204 11.98 -1.59 6.82
C ALA A 204 11.25 -2.30 7.97
N LEU A 205 9.92 -2.12 8.07
CA LEU A 205 9.08 -2.78 9.07
C LEU A 205 9.05 -4.30 8.89
N ASP A 206 8.86 -4.79 7.65
CA ASP A 206 8.85 -6.23 7.34
C ASP A 206 10.20 -6.89 7.66
N GLY A 207 11.31 -6.17 7.46
CA GLY A 207 12.65 -6.58 7.84
C GLY A 207 12.99 -6.42 9.32
N GLY A 208 12.04 -5.97 10.14
CA GLY A 208 12.21 -5.83 11.61
C GLY A 208 12.95 -4.58 12.05
N LEU A 209 13.15 -3.61 11.17
CA LEU A 209 13.67 -2.29 11.53
C LEU A 209 12.53 -1.42 12.07
N ASN A 210 12.84 -0.60 13.06
CA ASN A 210 11.94 0.45 13.52
C ASN A 210 12.36 1.79 12.87
N PRO A 211 11.60 2.32 11.89
CA PRO A 211 11.96 3.54 11.19
C PRO A 211 12.21 4.73 12.12
N MET A 212 11.47 4.81 13.23
CA MET A 212 11.55 5.92 14.19
C MET A 212 12.81 5.91 15.06
N THR A 213 13.48 4.76 15.21
CA THR A 213 14.63 4.61 16.10
C THR A 213 15.91 4.14 15.41
N ASP A 214 15.78 3.44 14.28
CA ASP A 214 16.89 2.82 13.57
C ASP A 214 17.36 3.65 12.36
N SER A 215 16.52 4.57 11.87
CA SER A 215 16.94 5.52 10.84
C SER A 215 17.81 6.64 11.40
N ILE A 216 18.70 7.16 10.57
CA ILE A 216 19.53 8.34 10.89
C ILE A 216 18.93 9.65 10.35
N ALA A 217 17.91 9.55 9.48
CA ALA A 217 17.03 10.61 9.04
C ALA A 217 15.75 10.01 8.46
N MET A 218 14.67 10.78 8.47
CA MET A 218 13.38 10.39 7.89
C MET A 218 12.74 11.54 7.11
N GLU A 219 11.97 11.19 6.10
CA GLU A 219 11.07 12.10 5.39
C GLU A 219 10.02 12.70 6.36
N GLY A 220 9.56 13.91 6.07
CA GLY A 220 8.47 14.51 6.84
C GLY A 220 7.12 13.82 6.59
N SER A 221 6.21 13.91 7.57
CA SER A 221 4.87 13.32 7.48
C SER A 221 3.92 14.08 6.54
N GLU A 222 4.29 15.27 6.05
CA GLU A 222 3.54 16.01 5.04
C GLU A 222 4.11 15.70 3.65
N SER A 223 3.70 14.57 3.09
CA SER A 223 4.22 14.04 1.84
C SER A 223 3.09 13.79 0.83
N PRO A 224 3.28 14.05 -0.47
CA PRO A 224 2.31 13.69 -1.51
C PRO A 224 2.23 12.19 -1.77
N TYR A 225 3.12 11.40 -1.17
CA TYR A 225 3.22 9.95 -1.37
C TYR A 225 2.23 9.18 -0.49
N VAL A 226 0.94 9.52 -0.62
CA VAL A 226 -0.14 8.83 0.11
C VAL A 226 -0.35 7.43 -0.47
N ASN A 227 -0.32 6.43 0.39
CA ASN A 227 -0.69 5.06 0.05
C ASN A 227 -2.21 4.94 -0.15
N ILE A 228 -2.61 4.28 -1.21
CA ILE A 228 -3.98 4.29 -1.74
C ILE A 228 -4.56 2.88 -1.86
N ILE A 229 -5.89 2.81 -1.84
CA ILE A 229 -6.61 1.70 -2.45
C ILE A 229 -6.67 1.97 -3.95
N ALA A 230 -6.16 1.03 -4.74
CA ALA A 230 -6.20 1.10 -6.19
C ALA A 230 -7.08 -0.02 -6.76
N VAL A 231 -7.78 0.28 -7.85
CA VAL A 231 -8.74 -0.61 -8.52
C VAL A 231 -8.61 -0.48 -10.03
N ASN A 232 -9.17 -1.41 -10.79
CA ASN A 232 -9.30 -1.24 -12.24
C ASN A 232 -10.25 -0.07 -12.55
N SER A 233 -9.96 0.67 -13.61
CA SER A 233 -10.78 1.82 -14.05
C SER A 233 -12.24 1.41 -14.29
N GLY A 234 -13.14 2.12 -13.63
CA GLY A 234 -14.59 1.86 -13.63
C GLY A 234 -15.08 1.23 -12.34
N ASP A 235 -14.19 0.65 -11.52
CA ASP A 235 -14.54 0.02 -10.24
C ASP A 235 -14.44 0.99 -9.04
N GLU A 236 -13.85 2.19 -9.21
CA GLU A 236 -13.66 3.17 -8.13
C GLU A 236 -14.97 3.67 -7.50
N ASN A 237 -16.10 3.42 -8.18
CA ASN A 237 -17.42 3.80 -7.72
C ASN A 237 -18.26 2.65 -7.16
N ARG A 238 -17.75 1.42 -7.13
CA ARG A 238 -18.41 0.26 -6.51
C ARG A 238 -18.67 0.54 -5.03
N ASP A 239 -19.81 0.11 -4.51
CA ASP A 239 -20.22 0.37 -3.14
C ASP A 239 -19.36 -0.38 -2.12
N ASP A 240 -18.89 -1.58 -2.44
CA ASP A 240 -17.98 -2.37 -1.61
C ASP A 240 -16.57 -1.73 -1.53
N ILE A 241 -16.05 -1.17 -2.62
CA ILE A 241 -14.78 -0.42 -2.65
C ILE A 241 -14.87 0.86 -1.80
N LYS A 242 -15.97 1.63 -1.94
CA LYS A 242 -16.21 2.80 -1.09
C LYS A 242 -16.29 2.43 0.38
N THR A 243 -16.98 1.33 0.68
CA THR A 243 -17.09 0.81 2.04
C THR A 243 -15.72 0.40 2.60
N LEU A 244 -14.86 -0.24 1.78
CA LEU A 244 -13.48 -0.55 2.16
C LEU A 244 -12.71 0.72 2.54
N VAL A 245 -12.72 1.74 1.67
CA VAL A 245 -12.03 3.03 1.93
C VAL A 245 -12.57 3.71 3.20
N GLU A 246 -13.90 3.76 3.38
CA GLU A 246 -14.52 4.33 4.57
C GLU A 246 -14.11 3.60 5.86
N VAL A 247 -14.06 2.27 5.83
CA VAL A 247 -13.63 1.47 6.98
C VAL A 247 -12.17 1.72 7.29
N LEU A 248 -11.29 1.73 6.28
CA LEU A 248 -9.85 1.98 6.47
C LEU A 248 -9.58 3.41 7.01
N ARG A 249 -10.44 4.38 6.71
CA ARG A 249 -10.40 5.75 7.24
C ARG A 249 -11.15 5.92 8.55
N SER A 250 -11.79 4.86 9.06
CA SER A 250 -12.52 4.95 10.34
C SER A 250 -11.58 5.26 11.50
N LYS A 251 -12.12 5.89 12.52
CA LYS A 251 -11.34 6.22 13.73
C LYS A 251 -10.66 4.98 14.34
N GLU A 252 -11.33 3.84 14.32
CA GLU A 252 -10.80 2.59 14.87
C GLU A 252 -9.54 2.15 14.15
N ILE A 253 -9.54 2.17 12.81
CA ILE A 253 -8.36 1.80 12.02
C ILE A 253 -7.27 2.87 12.11
N GLN A 254 -7.62 4.15 12.13
CA GLN A 254 -6.65 5.21 12.32
C GLN A 254 -5.96 5.13 13.69
N ASP A 255 -6.72 4.88 14.77
CA ASP A 255 -6.16 4.67 16.10
C ASP A 255 -5.21 3.45 16.11
N PHE A 256 -5.60 2.33 15.46
CA PHE A 256 -4.74 1.15 15.31
C PHE A 256 -3.41 1.49 14.62
N ILE A 257 -3.45 2.24 13.50
CA ILE A 257 -2.24 2.66 12.77
C ILE A 257 -1.34 3.50 13.68
N VAL A 258 -1.88 4.49 14.37
CA VAL A 258 -1.11 5.38 15.27
C VAL A 258 -0.49 4.60 16.42
N GLU A 259 -1.25 3.70 17.05
CA GLU A 259 -0.79 2.92 18.21
C GLU A 259 0.24 1.86 17.83
N THR A 260 0.06 1.22 16.65
CA THR A 260 0.92 0.12 16.22
C THR A 260 2.25 0.61 15.65
N TYR A 261 2.21 1.62 14.79
CA TYR A 261 3.39 2.05 14.03
C TYR A 261 4.07 3.31 14.59
N ALA A 262 3.49 3.96 15.62
CA ALA A 262 4.10 5.03 16.41
C ALA A 262 4.75 6.16 15.57
N GLY A 263 4.17 6.51 14.41
CA GLY A 263 4.64 7.56 13.50
C GLY A 263 5.43 7.08 12.29
N ALA A 264 5.82 5.79 12.23
CA ALA A 264 6.38 5.22 11.01
C ALA A 264 5.33 5.12 9.89
N VAL A 265 4.06 4.98 10.25
CA VAL A 265 2.89 5.03 9.35
C VAL A 265 1.95 6.10 9.89
N VAL A 266 1.55 7.03 9.02
CA VAL A 266 0.75 8.20 9.41
C VAL A 266 -0.58 8.19 8.66
N PRO A 267 -1.72 7.98 9.34
CA PRO A 267 -3.01 7.95 8.67
C PRO A 267 -3.37 9.30 8.06
N VAL A 268 -4.08 9.28 6.92
CA VAL A 268 -4.67 10.48 6.32
C VAL A 268 -6.18 10.43 6.43
N SER A 269 -6.80 11.60 6.64
CA SER A 269 -8.24 11.72 6.91
C SER A 269 -9.08 12.10 5.69
N GLU A 270 -8.43 12.46 4.56
CA GLU A 270 -9.13 12.89 3.33
C GLU A 270 -8.40 12.39 2.06
#